data_fedc52ff2c2a981ad0717cea7c3a0bc5
#
_entry.id   fedc52ff2c2a981ad0717cea7c3a0bc5
#
_cell.length_a   1.000
_cell.length_b   1.000
_cell.length_c   1.000
_cell.angle_alpha   90.00
_cell.angle_beta   90.00
_cell.angle_gamma   90.00
#
_symmetry.space_group_name_H-M   'P 1'
#
loop_
_entity.id
_entity.type
_entity.pdbx_description
1 polymer ?
#
loop_
_entity_poly.entity_id
_entity_poly.type
_entity_poly.pdbx_seq_one_letter_code
_entity_poly.pdbx_strand_id
1 'polypeptide(L)'
;MTAPQETRTATMGLDKDSPTRVLTDYEIARALKELPSWRKREGSLVCAWAFPDTRDAVDFLALVAEAAEHQGHHPDVDWRASTIFLRTTSCDVGDEVTLRDVALASLLEFAASDSGAVAVPDRHQDVTLGIETQDPARLEDFWIGAMGYRKGRDGFLVDPEGRNPRIRFEDTATPRANRIHIEKFMSHSGLEALQEALQPHAGAGDRTHAPALSIYTDADGNRVGLNTEVSDEPPAFQ
;
A
#
# COMPACT_ATOMS: atom_id res chain seq x y z
N MET A 1 -58.29 -1.13 -18.17
CA MET A 1 -57.66 0.10 -17.64
C MET A 1 -56.73 -0.37 -16.52
N THR A 2 -55.48 -0.54 -16.85
CA THR A 2 -54.43 -1.06 -15.94
C THR A 2 -53.57 0.12 -15.53
N ALA A 3 -53.49 0.40 -14.25
CA ALA A 3 -52.69 1.49 -13.70
C ALA A 3 -51.18 1.17 -13.79
N PRO A 4 -50.32 2.16 -13.99
CA PRO A 4 -48.87 1.95 -14.04
C PRO A 4 -48.32 1.79 -12.61
N GLN A 5 -47.48 0.77 -12.43
CA GLN A 5 -46.68 0.60 -11.22
C GLN A 5 -45.58 1.66 -11.21
N GLU A 6 -45.62 2.53 -10.22
CA GLU A 6 -44.51 3.42 -9.87
C GLU A 6 -43.35 2.63 -9.28
N THR A 7 -42.24 2.60 -10.01
CA THR A 7 -40.95 2.08 -9.54
C THR A 7 -40.41 3.07 -8.51
N ARG A 8 -40.57 2.77 -7.23
CA ARG A 8 -39.90 3.49 -6.15
C ARG A 8 -38.40 3.19 -6.24
N THR A 9 -37.66 4.12 -6.76
CA THR A 9 -36.20 4.18 -6.61
C THR A 9 -35.91 4.45 -5.13
N ALA A 10 -35.50 3.43 -4.40
CA ALA A 10 -35.00 3.57 -3.03
C ALA A 10 -33.69 4.36 -3.10
N THR A 11 -33.75 5.63 -2.78
CA THR A 11 -32.58 6.42 -2.42
C THR A 11 -32.06 5.83 -1.11
N MET A 12 -30.99 5.02 -1.18
CA MET A 12 -30.25 4.61 0.01
C MET A 12 -29.69 5.90 0.63
N GLY A 13 -30.36 6.40 1.67
CA GLY A 13 -29.82 7.43 2.53
C GLY A 13 -28.55 6.85 3.15
N LEU A 14 -27.41 7.40 2.78
CA LEU A 14 -26.13 7.10 3.44
C LEU A 14 -26.31 7.45 4.91
N ASP A 15 -26.32 6.43 5.77
CA ASP A 15 -26.36 6.60 7.22
C ASP A 15 -25.08 7.37 7.62
N LYS A 16 -25.28 8.61 8.05
CA LYS A 16 -24.16 9.52 8.40
C LYS A 16 -23.31 9.00 9.56
N ASP A 17 -23.85 8.07 10.33
CA ASP A 17 -23.22 7.50 11.52
C ASP A 17 -22.68 6.08 11.27
N SER A 18 -22.73 5.58 10.04
CA SER A 18 -22.14 4.27 9.72
C SER A 18 -20.64 4.28 9.95
N PRO A 19 -20.10 3.35 10.76
CA PRO A 19 -18.66 3.28 11.02
C PRO A 19 -17.83 3.02 9.76
N THR A 20 -18.43 2.45 8.71
CA THR A 20 -17.80 2.14 7.41
C THR A 20 -17.97 3.24 6.37
N ARG A 21 -18.59 4.34 6.73
CA ARG A 21 -18.72 5.49 5.81
C ARG A 21 -17.36 6.13 5.55
N VAL A 22 -17.00 6.26 4.28
CA VAL A 22 -15.80 6.99 3.85
C VAL A 22 -15.95 8.47 4.23
N LEU A 23 -14.92 9.01 4.86
CA LEU A 23 -14.88 10.41 5.28
C LEU A 23 -14.40 11.30 4.13
N THR A 24 -14.98 12.50 4.08
CA THR A 24 -14.49 13.55 3.18
C THR A 24 -13.18 14.16 3.71
N ASP A 25 -12.39 14.79 2.83
CA ASP A 25 -11.16 15.50 3.23
C ASP A 25 -11.38 16.53 4.32
N TYR A 26 -12.53 17.21 4.31
CA TYR A 26 -12.90 18.17 5.33
C TYR A 26 -13.13 17.51 6.70
N GLU A 27 -13.83 16.36 6.73
CA GLU A 27 -14.06 15.60 7.97
C GLU A 27 -12.77 15.05 8.54
N ILE A 28 -11.89 14.51 7.67
CA ILE A 28 -10.57 14.03 8.06
C ILE A 28 -9.73 15.18 8.62
N ALA A 29 -9.67 16.32 7.93
CA ALA A 29 -8.93 17.49 8.41
C ALA A 29 -9.45 18.01 9.75
N ARG A 30 -10.76 17.89 9.99
CA ARG A 30 -11.37 18.24 11.28
C ARG A 30 -10.97 17.26 12.37
N ALA A 31 -11.01 15.94 12.11
CA ALA A 31 -10.59 14.91 13.07
C ALA A 31 -9.11 15.05 13.44
N LEU A 32 -8.24 15.34 12.46
CA LEU A 32 -6.81 15.51 12.69
C LEU A 32 -6.43 16.71 13.58
N LYS A 33 -7.34 17.65 13.86
CA LYS A 33 -7.09 18.71 14.85
C LYS A 33 -6.97 18.17 16.27
N GLU A 34 -7.68 17.08 16.54
CA GLU A 34 -7.65 16.39 17.85
C GLU A 34 -6.64 15.21 17.87
N LEU A 35 -5.93 14.97 16.75
CA LEU A 35 -4.97 13.88 16.55
C LEU A 35 -3.62 14.45 16.06
N PRO A 36 -2.89 15.19 16.90
CA PRO A 36 -1.72 15.94 16.46
C PRO A 36 -0.56 15.09 15.96
N SER A 37 -0.49 13.82 16.38
CA SER A 37 0.54 12.87 15.92
C SER A 37 0.25 12.27 14.54
N TRP A 38 -1.01 12.35 14.09
CA TRP A 38 -1.45 11.70 12.86
C TRP A 38 -1.41 12.63 11.64
N ARG A 39 -1.20 12.02 10.48
CA ARG A 39 -1.24 12.71 9.18
C ARG A 39 -2.08 11.91 8.20
N LYS A 40 -2.81 12.61 7.32
CA LYS A 40 -3.42 11.97 6.17
C LYS A 40 -2.32 11.67 5.14
N ARG A 41 -2.30 10.45 4.65
CA ARG A 41 -1.50 10.03 3.52
C ARG A 41 -2.40 9.21 2.60
N GLU A 42 -2.77 9.81 1.46
CA GLU A 42 -3.67 9.17 0.52
C GLU A 42 -4.98 8.70 1.20
N GLY A 43 -5.36 7.44 1.05
CA GLY A 43 -6.54 6.84 1.70
C GLY A 43 -6.28 6.33 3.13
N SER A 44 -5.26 6.83 3.84
CA SER A 44 -4.87 6.33 5.16
C SER A 44 -4.61 7.45 6.16
N LEU A 45 -4.68 7.12 7.44
CA LEU A 45 -4.08 7.89 8.52
C LEU A 45 -2.77 7.22 8.95
N VAL A 46 -1.71 8.00 9.10
CA VAL A 46 -0.39 7.50 9.47
C VAL A 46 0.17 8.29 10.65
N CYS A 47 0.95 7.62 11.49
CA CYS A 47 1.71 8.25 12.56
C CYS A 47 3.03 7.51 12.80
N ALA A 48 3.92 8.14 13.56
CA ALA A 48 5.10 7.50 14.10
C ALA A 48 5.35 8.03 15.49
N TRP A 49 5.64 7.11 16.44
CA TRP A 49 5.99 7.44 17.81
C TRP A 49 7.34 6.84 18.20
N ALA A 50 8.19 7.67 18.81
CA ALA A 50 9.42 7.22 19.44
C ALA A 50 9.19 7.07 20.96
N PHE A 51 9.55 5.90 21.49
CA PHE A 51 9.46 5.57 22.90
C PHE A 51 10.82 5.74 23.59
N PRO A 52 10.85 5.90 24.93
CA PRO A 52 12.10 6.01 25.67
C PRO A 52 13.04 4.84 25.45
N ASP A 53 12.50 3.63 25.38
CA ASP A 53 13.26 2.42 25.08
C ASP A 53 12.43 1.38 24.26
N THR A 54 13.07 0.26 23.94
CA THR A 54 12.47 -0.83 23.17
C THR A 54 11.35 -1.54 23.94
N ARG A 55 11.45 -1.59 25.28
CA ARG A 55 10.45 -2.25 26.12
C ARG A 55 9.14 -1.47 26.08
N ASP A 56 9.22 -0.15 26.28
CA ASP A 56 8.04 0.71 26.21
C ASP A 56 7.37 0.61 24.83
N ALA A 57 8.16 0.51 23.75
CA ALA A 57 7.62 0.31 22.41
C ALA A 57 6.87 -1.04 22.28
N VAL A 58 7.39 -2.12 22.87
CA VAL A 58 6.74 -3.45 22.87
C VAL A 58 5.49 -3.44 23.73
N ASP A 59 5.52 -2.80 24.90
CA ASP A 59 4.35 -2.69 25.77
C ASP A 59 3.23 -1.90 25.06
N PHE A 60 3.58 -0.85 24.30
CA PHE A 60 2.63 -0.12 23.44
C PHE A 60 2.08 -0.99 22.30
N LEU A 61 2.88 -1.87 21.68
CA LEU A 61 2.37 -2.80 20.65
C LEU A 61 1.28 -3.74 21.19
N ALA A 62 1.37 -4.14 22.46
CA ALA A 62 0.31 -4.93 23.09
C ALA A 62 -0.99 -4.11 23.18
N LEU A 63 -0.93 -2.83 23.52
CA LEU A 63 -2.10 -1.93 23.54
C LEU A 63 -2.67 -1.72 22.12
N VAL A 64 -1.82 -1.64 21.09
CA VAL A 64 -2.27 -1.57 19.69
C VAL A 64 -3.07 -2.82 19.33
N ALA A 65 -2.56 -4.01 19.67
CA ALA A 65 -3.24 -5.27 19.41
C ALA A 65 -4.59 -5.36 20.13
N GLU A 66 -4.65 -4.98 21.41
CA GLU A 66 -5.91 -4.95 22.17
C GLU A 66 -6.93 -3.97 21.58
N ALA A 67 -6.50 -2.78 21.17
CA ALA A 67 -7.36 -1.79 20.55
C ALA A 67 -7.90 -2.28 19.19
N ALA A 68 -7.04 -2.90 18.38
CA ALA A 68 -7.39 -3.47 17.09
C ALA A 68 -8.46 -4.58 17.22
N GLU A 69 -8.25 -5.53 18.13
CA GLU A 69 -9.20 -6.61 18.42
C GLU A 69 -10.53 -6.06 18.94
N HIS A 70 -10.50 -5.12 19.87
CA HIS A 70 -11.71 -4.53 20.44
C HIS A 70 -12.57 -3.81 19.39
N GLN A 71 -11.92 -3.16 18.41
CA GLN A 71 -12.62 -2.43 17.36
C GLN A 71 -12.92 -3.27 16.12
N GLY A 72 -12.31 -4.46 15.99
CA GLY A 72 -12.36 -5.25 14.77
C GLY A 72 -11.75 -4.49 13.57
N HIS A 73 -10.75 -3.65 13.83
CA HIS A 73 -10.09 -2.81 12.83
C HIS A 73 -8.59 -2.76 13.10
N HIS A 74 -7.79 -3.34 12.21
CA HIS A 74 -6.36 -3.59 12.42
C HIS A 74 -5.51 -2.60 11.62
N PRO A 75 -4.58 -1.89 12.26
CA PRO A 75 -3.60 -1.04 11.57
C PRO A 75 -2.44 -1.87 11.07
N ASP A 76 -1.77 -1.39 10.01
CA ASP A 76 -0.44 -1.85 9.67
C ASP A 76 0.56 -1.30 10.68
N VAL A 77 1.52 -2.12 11.08
CA VAL A 77 2.51 -1.79 12.09
C VAL A 77 3.92 -2.09 11.58
N ASP A 78 4.81 -1.11 11.67
CA ASP A 78 6.24 -1.29 11.47
C ASP A 78 6.99 -0.88 12.74
N TRP A 79 7.75 -1.82 13.28
CA TRP A 79 8.54 -1.62 14.50
C TRP A 79 10.03 -1.52 14.18
N ARG A 80 10.64 -0.39 14.56
CA ARG A 80 12.06 -0.09 14.34
C ARG A 80 12.72 0.35 15.65
N ALA A 81 13.45 -0.56 16.32
CA ALA A 81 14.05 -0.31 17.64
C ALA A 81 13.00 0.19 18.65
N SER A 82 13.09 1.46 19.07
CA SER A 82 12.11 2.09 19.97
C SER A 82 11.08 2.96 19.24
N THR A 83 10.92 2.82 17.94
CA THR A 83 9.95 3.59 17.15
C THR A 83 8.89 2.66 16.54
N ILE A 84 7.63 3.04 16.68
CA ILE A 84 6.49 2.38 16.07
C ILE A 84 5.89 3.29 15.01
N PHE A 85 5.70 2.75 13.80
CA PHE A 85 5.00 3.38 12.70
C PHE A 85 3.67 2.67 12.52
N LEU A 86 2.61 3.43 12.38
CA LEU A 86 1.27 2.90 12.18
C LEU A 86 0.64 3.52 10.94
N ARG A 87 -0.14 2.69 10.25
CA ARG A 87 -1.03 3.10 9.18
C ARG A 87 -2.39 2.45 9.41
N THR A 88 -3.46 3.23 9.36
CA THR A 88 -4.83 2.69 9.40
C THR A 88 -5.60 3.13 8.17
N THR A 89 -6.32 2.19 7.58
CA THR A 89 -7.17 2.37 6.40
C THR A 89 -8.25 1.31 6.37
N SER A 90 -9.40 1.62 5.81
CA SER A 90 -10.51 0.68 5.68
C SER A 90 -10.48 0.01 4.30
N CYS A 91 -9.82 -1.16 4.22
CA CYS A 91 -9.64 -1.90 2.97
C CYS A 91 -10.96 -2.40 2.36
N ASP A 92 -11.94 -2.74 3.18
CA ASP A 92 -13.27 -3.21 2.77
C ASP A 92 -14.11 -2.17 2.03
N VAL A 93 -13.73 -0.89 2.13
CA VAL A 93 -14.35 0.21 1.36
C VAL A 93 -13.39 0.82 0.34
N GLY A 94 -12.26 0.15 0.05
CA GLY A 94 -11.32 0.47 -1.01
C GLY A 94 -10.14 1.33 -0.59
N ASP A 95 -9.57 1.05 0.57
CA ASP A 95 -8.41 1.74 1.13
C ASP A 95 -8.68 3.22 1.40
N GLU A 96 -9.80 3.50 2.05
CA GLU A 96 -10.23 4.86 2.37
C GLU A 96 -10.34 5.06 3.89
N VAL A 97 -10.24 6.31 4.33
CA VAL A 97 -10.41 6.67 5.74
C VAL A 97 -11.89 6.69 6.10
N THR A 98 -12.25 5.98 7.15
CA THR A 98 -13.60 5.91 7.74
C THR A 98 -13.61 6.38 9.20
N LEU A 99 -14.78 6.33 9.84
CA LEU A 99 -14.88 6.59 11.29
C LEU A 99 -14.14 5.55 12.12
N ARG A 100 -13.96 4.29 11.63
CA ARG A 100 -13.18 3.26 12.32
C ARG A 100 -11.71 3.67 12.46
N ASP A 101 -11.15 4.24 11.38
CA ASP A 101 -9.76 4.71 11.36
C ASP A 101 -9.56 5.85 12.36
N VAL A 102 -10.47 6.81 12.39
CA VAL A 102 -10.42 7.94 13.33
C VAL A 102 -10.61 7.45 14.78
N ALA A 103 -11.51 6.51 15.01
CA ALA A 103 -11.74 5.96 16.36
C ALA A 103 -10.51 5.20 16.86
N LEU A 104 -9.91 4.35 16.03
CA LEU A 104 -8.67 3.65 16.35
C LEU A 104 -7.52 4.64 16.61
N ALA A 105 -7.33 5.63 15.71
CA ALA A 105 -6.33 6.65 15.87
C ALA A 105 -6.47 7.42 17.20
N SER A 106 -7.70 7.71 17.61
CA SER A 106 -7.98 8.41 18.88
C SER A 106 -7.59 7.59 20.11
N LEU A 107 -7.88 6.29 20.11
CA LEU A 107 -7.46 5.40 21.19
C LEU A 107 -5.93 5.30 21.27
N LEU A 108 -5.27 5.16 20.12
CA LEU A 108 -3.82 5.01 20.07
C LEU A 108 -3.08 6.31 20.38
N GLU A 109 -3.64 7.48 20.04
CA GLU A 109 -3.11 8.79 20.43
C GLU A 109 -3.06 8.90 21.97
N PHE A 110 -4.16 8.53 22.64
CA PHE A 110 -4.24 8.53 24.10
C PHE A 110 -3.23 7.55 24.72
N ALA A 111 -3.21 6.31 24.23
CA ALA A 111 -2.31 5.27 24.75
C ALA A 111 -0.83 5.62 24.57
N ALA A 112 -0.46 6.21 23.43
CA ALA A 112 0.90 6.67 23.18
C ALA A 112 1.32 7.79 24.13
N SER A 113 0.45 8.75 24.36
CA SER A 113 0.68 9.83 25.31
C SER A 113 0.89 9.32 26.75
N ASP A 114 0.07 8.37 27.18
CA ASP A 114 0.18 7.76 28.52
C ASP A 114 1.45 6.91 28.67
N SER A 115 1.95 6.34 27.57
CA SER A 115 3.19 5.56 27.50
C SER A 115 4.45 6.42 27.38
N GLY A 116 4.35 7.75 27.46
CA GLY A 116 5.47 8.66 27.33
C GLY A 116 6.11 8.73 25.95
N ALA A 117 5.37 8.34 24.90
CA ALA A 117 5.83 8.41 23.52
C ALA A 117 5.95 9.85 23.02
N VAL A 118 6.91 10.07 22.15
CA VAL A 118 7.09 11.35 21.44
C VAL A 118 6.70 11.16 19.99
N ALA A 119 5.76 11.98 19.50
CA ALA A 119 5.37 11.96 18.11
C ALA A 119 6.51 12.40 17.19
N VAL A 120 6.78 11.59 16.15
CA VAL A 120 7.81 11.85 15.14
C VAL A 120 7.23 11.64 13.74
N PRO A 121 6.13 12.34 13.37
CA PRO A 121 5.34 12.05 12.17
C PRO A 121 6.15 12.22 10.87
N ASP A 122 7.18 13.06 10.86
CA ASP A 122 8.02 13.28 9.68
C ASP A 122 8.95 12.10 9.36
N ARG A 123 9.07 11.14 10.28
CA ARG A 123 9.79 9.88 10.02
C ARG A 123 8.96 8.90 9.19
N HIS A 124 7.64 9.07 9.13
CA HIS A 124 6.78 8.29 8.25
C HIS A 124 6.83 8.90 6.84
N GLN A 125 7.47 8.21 5.92
CA GLN A 125 7.67 8.65 4.54
C GLN A 125 7.06 7.65 3.57
N ASP A 126 6.36 8.16 2.56
CA ASP A 126 5.84 7.38 1.44
C ASP A 126 6.59 7.78 0.17
N VAL A 127 6.83 6.80 -0.70
CA VAL A 127 7.49 7.01 -2.00
C VAL A 127 6.55 6.55 -3.10
N THR A 128 6.37 7.38 -4.11
CA THR A 128 5.65 7.04 -5.33
C THR A 128 6.60 7.12 -6.52
N LEU A 129 6.55 6.11 -7.38
CA LEU A 129 7.28 6.08 -8.65
C LEU A 129 6.36 6.59 -9.76
N GLY A 130 6.78 7.63 -10.47
CA GLY A 130 6.10 8.12 -11.68
C GLY A 130 6.71 7.48 -12.93
N ILE A 131 5.86 6.93 -13.79
CA ILE A 131 6.24 6.38 -15.10
C ILE A 131 5.51 7.16 -16.17
N GLU A 132 6.25 7.87 -17.02
CA GLU A 132 5.70 8.58 -18.16
C GLU A 132 5.29 7.59 -19.27
N THR A 133 4.09 7.77 -19.83
CA THR A 133 3.58 6.95 -20.92
C THR A 133 2.53 7.71 -21.74
N GLN A 134 2.34 7.32 -23.01
CA GLN A 134 1.22 7.81 -23.84
C GLN A 134 -0.06 7.00 -23.62
N ASP A 135 0.06 5.81 -23.05
CA ASP A 135 -1.08 4.90 -22.85
C ASP A 135 -0.87 4.10 -21.54
N PRO A 136 -1.35 4.60 -20.41
CA PRO A 136 -1.27 3.90 -19.13
C PRO A 136 -1.81 2.47 -19.16
N ALA A 137 -2.93 2.24 -19.88
CA ALA A 137 -3.58 0.94 -19.93
C ALA A 137 -2.67 -0.14 -20.55
N ARG A 138 -1.78 0.25 -21.46
CA ARG A 138 -0.83 -0.67 -22.10
C ARG A 138 0.24 -1.18 -21.15
N LEU A 139 0.56 -0.42 -20.10
CA LEU A 139 1.63 -0.75 -19.16
C LEU A 139 1.09 -1.40 -17.87
N GLU A 140 -0.17 -1.16 -17.52
CA GLU A 140 -0.75 -1.61 -16.24
C GLU A 140 -0.54 -3.10 -15.99
N ASP A 141 -0.93 -3.96 -16.94
CA ASP A 141 -0.86 -5.42 -16.77
C ASP A 141 0.58 -5.92 -16.60
N PHE A 142 1.54 -5.29 -17.31
CA PHE A 142 2.95 -5.59 -17.13
C PHE A 142 3.40 -5.28 -15.71
N TRP A 143 3.11 -4.07 -15.21
CA TRP A 143 3.57 -3.64 -13.89
C TRP A 143 2.83 -4.33 -12.75
N ILE A 144 1.54 -4.65 -12.92
CA ILE A 144 0.78 -5.50 -12.00
C ILE A 144 1.47 -6.87 -11.88
N GLY A 145 1.76 -7.51 -13.03
CA GLY A 145 2.44 -8.80 -13.06
C GLY A 145 3.84 -8.74 -12.48
N ALA A 146 4.69 -7.81 -12.94
CA ALA A 146 6.10 -7.70 -12.52
C ALA A 146 6.25 -7.44 -11.03
N MET A 147 5.42 -6.56 -10.46
CA MET A 147 5.52 -6.16 -9.06
C MET A 147 4.64 -7.02 -8.14
N GLY A 148 3.64 -7.73 -8.66
CA GLY A 148 2.61 -8.39 -7.87
C GLY A 148 1.65 -7.37 -7.23
N TYR A 149 1.45 -6.25 -7.90
CA TYR A 149 0.62 -5.15 -7.43
C TYR A 149 -0.84 -5.34 -7.80
N ARG A 150 -1.70 -4.54 -7.22
CA ARG A 150 -3.09 -4.38 -7.62
C ARG A 150 -3.39 -2.92 -7.99
N LYS A 151 -4.43 -2.70 -8.78
CA LYS A 151 -4.91 -1.35 -9.09
C LYS A 151 -5.71 -0.78 -7.91
N GLY A 152 -5.29 0.38 -7.42
CA GLY A 152 -6.02 1.18 -6.42
C GLY A 152 -7.16 1.97 -7.07
N ARG A 153 -8.07 2.51 -6.25
CA ARG A 153 -9.20 3.32 -6.73
C ARG A 153 -8.80 4.61 -7.41
N ASP A 154 -7.69 5.19 -6.97
CA ASP A 154 -7.10 6.42 -7.52
C ASP A 154 -6.30 6.20 -8.81
N GLY A 155 -6.29 4.96 -9.32
CA GLY A 155 -5.59 4.59 -10.55
C GLY A 155 -4.11 4.27 -10.37
N PHE A 156 -3.58 4.36 -9.15
CA PHE A 156 -2.21 3.94 -8.85
C PHE A 156 -2.12 2.41 -8.76
N LEU A 157 -0.96 1.87 -9.06
CA LEU A 157 -0.64 0.49 -8.71
C LEU A 157 -0.05 0.46 -7.31
N VAL A 158 -0.58 -0.40 -6.46
CA VAL A 158 -0.23 -0.50 -5.04
C VAL A 158 0.18 -1.91 -4.67
N ASP A 159 1.19 -2.00 -3.82
CA ASP A 159 1.55 -3.25 -3.16
C ASP A 159 0.40 -3.70 -2.25
N PRO A 160 -0.13 -4.92 -2.39
CA PRO A 160 -1.19 -5.43 -1.50
C PRO A 160 -0.81 -5.39 0.00
N GLU A 161 0.48 -5.54 0.30
CA GLU A 161 1.00 -5.51 1.67
C GLU A 161 1.42 -4.10 2.12
N GLY A 162 1.29 -3.08 1.26
CA GLY A 162 1.59 -1.68 1.58
C GLY A 162 3.05 -1.37 1.93
N ARG A 163 4.00 -2.23 1.57
CA ARG A 163 5.42 -2.12 1.98
C ARG A 163 6.33 -1.48 0.95
N ASN A 164 5.93 -1.51 -0.31
CA ASN A 164 6.72 -1.03 -1.43
C ASN A 164 6.14 0.26 -2.03
N PRO A 165 6.96 1.05 -2.76
CA PRO A 165 6.50 2.27 -3.42
C PRO A 165 5.33 2.02 -4.35
N ARG A 166 4.38 2.92 -4.37
CA ARG A 166 3.29 2.94 -5.35
C ARG A 166 3.81 3.34 -6.73
N ILE A 167 3.12 2.92 -7.78
CA ILE A 167 3.42 3.33 -9.15
C ILE A 167 2.26 4.17 -9.67
N ARG A 168 2.59 5.32 -10.25
CA ARG A 168 1.67 6.20 -10.97
C ARG A 168 2.10 6.31 -12.42
N PHE A 169 1.16 6.15 -13.34
CA PHE A 169 1.42 6.49 -14.74
C PHE A 169 1.09 7.96 -14.99
N GLU A 170 1.99 8.63 -15.68
CA GLU A 170 1.86 10.03 -16.07
C GLU A 170 1.63 10.08 -17.58
N ASP A 171 0.40 10.46 -17.99
CA ASP A 171 0.05 10.62 -19.39
C ASP A 171 0.81 11.81 -19.98
N THR A 172 1.62 11.55 -21.02
CA THR A 172 2.39 12.56 -21.71
C THR A 172 2.53 12.23 -23.19
N ALA A 173 2.44 13.25 -24.04
CA ALA A 173 2.62 13.08 -25.48
C ALA A 173 4.05 12.69 -25.89
N THR A 174 5.04 12.90 -25.02
CA THR A 174 6.45 12.65 -25.30
C THR A 174 7.12 11.93 -24.11
N PRO A 175 6.76 10.68 -23.84
CA PRO A 175 7.34 9.92 -22.73
C PRO A 175 8.83 9.68 -22.96
N ARG A 176 9.61 9.73 -21.89
CA ARG A 176 11.04 9.42 -21.92
C ARG A 176 11.26 8.07 -21.26
N ALA A 177 12.13 7.26 -21.84
CA ALA A 177 12.56 6.02 -21.23
C ALA A 177 13.15 6.29 -19.83
N ASN A 178 12.68 5.55 -18.85
CA ASN A 178 13.13 5.71 -17.48
C ASN A 178 14.59 5.27 -17.34
N ARG A 179 15.41 6.05 -16.62
CA ARG A 179 16.81 5.72 -16.34
C ARG A 179 16.99 4.93 -15.03
N ILE A 180 15.91 4.78 -14.27
CA ILE A 180 15.90 4.06 -13.00
C ILE A 180 15.54 2.61 -13.29
N HIS A 181 16.30 1.67 -12.74
CA HIS A 181 15.94 0.26 -12.73
C HIS A 181 15.26 -0.05 -11.41
N ILE A 182 14.14 -0.75 -11.48
CA ILE A 182 13.50 -1.32 -10.30
C ILE A 182 13.99 -2.75 -10.19
N GLU A 183 14.49 -3.13 -9.02
CA GLU A 183 14.92 -4.50 -8.74
C GLU A 183 14.03 -5.09 -7.64
N LYS A 184 13.45 -6.25 -7.93
CA LYS A 184 12.62 -7.01 -6.99
C LYS A 184 13.32 -8.30 -6.63
N PHE A 185 13.45 -8.56 -5.33
CA PHE A 185 14.04 -9.78 -4.80
C PHE A 185 12.93 -10.74 -4.37
N MET A 186 13.05 -12.02 -4.73
CA MET A 186 12.06 -13.04 -4.42
C MET A 186 12.66 -14.44 -4.37
N SER A 187 11.90 -15.42 -3.88
CA SER A 187 12.27 -16.82 -3.93
C SER A 187 12.26 -17.37 -5.37
N HIS A 188 12.97 -18.47 -5.62
CA HIS A 188 12.94 -19.15 -6.93
C HIS A 188 11.53 -19.54 -7.37
N SER A 189 10.73 -20.10 -6.47
CA SER A 189 9.35 -20.49 -6.78
C SER A 189 8.46 -19.28 -7.12
N GLY A 190 8.68 -18.14 -6.45
CA GLY A 190 8.01 -16.88 -6.77
C GLY A 190 8.40 -16.34 -8.15
N LEU A 191 9.68 -16.51 -8.55
CA LEU A 191 10.15 -16.10 -9.86
C LEU A 191 9.49 -16.92 -10.99
N GLU A 192 9.36 -18.23 -10.85
CA GLU A 192 8.72 -19.09 -11.86
C GLU A 192 7.27 -18.68 -12.11
N ALA A 193 6.49 -18.49 -11.04
CA ALA A 193 5.10 -18.02 -11.15
C ALA A 193 5.00 -16.63 -11.81
N LEU A 194 5.92 -15.74 -11.47
CA LEU A 194 5.94 -14.38 -12.04
C LEU A 194 6.36 -14.39 -13.51
N GLN A 195 7.29 -15.24 -13.91
CA GLN A 195 7.70 -15.38 -15.31
C GLN A 195 6.56 -15.84 -16.20
N GLU A 196 5.71 -16.77 -15.70
CA GLU A 196 4.51 -17.20 -16.40
C GLU A 196 3.53 -16.05 -16.59
N ALA A 197 3.30 -15.26 -15.55
CA ALA A 197 2.42 -14.09 -15.60
C ALA A 197 2.94 -12.99 -16.54
N LEU A 198 4.27 -12.79 -16.62
CA LEU A 198 4.87 -11.76 -17.48
C LEU A 198 4.99 -12.15 -18.96
N GLN A 199 4.95 -13.44 -19.29
CA GLN A 199 5.13 -13.90 -20.66
C GLN A 199 4.23 -13.20 -21.69
N PRO A 200 2.94 -12.98 -21.45
CA PRO A 200 2.06 -12.29 -22.40
C PRO A 200 2.42 -10.83 -22.64
N HIS A 201 3.09 -10.18 -21.66
CA HIS A 201 3.33 -8.73 -21.63
C HIS A 201 4.75 -8.33 -22.02
N ALA A 202 5.73 -9.19 -21.76
CA ALA A 202 7.16 -8.89 -21.96
C ALA A 202 7.96 -10.04 -22.61
N GLY A 203 7.29 -11.10 -23.02
CA GLY A 203 7.96 -12.30 -23.58
C GLY A 203 8.85 -13.01 -22.55
N ALA A 204 9.89 -13.70 -23.02
CA ALA A 204 10.78 -14.50 -22.18
C ALA A 204 11.73 -13.66 -21.30
N GLY A 205 11.83 -12.36 -21.52
CA GLY A 205 12.79 -11.48 -20.87
C GLY A 205 14.25 -11.77 -21.24
N ASP A 206 15.17 -10.95 -20.74
CA ASP A 206 16.61 -11.22 -20.80
C ASP A 206 17.01 -12.08 -19.60
N ARG A 207 17.41 -13.31 -19.87
CA ARG A 207 17.78 -14.33 -18.88
C ARG A 207 19.26 -14.68 -18.89
N THR A 208 20.09 -13.81 -19.44
CA THR A 208 21.55 -14.04 -19.59
C THR A 208 22.22 -14.34 -18.24
N HIS A 209 21.67 -13.79 -17.15
CA HIS A 209 22.18 -13.97 -15.80
C HIS A 209 21.25 -14.82 -14.90
N ALA A 210 20.31 -15.58 -15.52
CA ALA A 210 19.45 -16.48 -14.75
C ALA A 210 20.28 -17.64 -14.12
N PRO A 211 19.89 -18.17 -12.95
CA PRO A 211 18.67 -17.83 -12.20
C PRO A 211 18.78 -16.57 -11.34
N ALA A 212 19.96 -16.01 -11.12
CA ALA A 212 20.19 -14.92 -10.19
C ALA A 212 19.45 -13.64 -10.58
N LEU A 213 19.43 -13.30 -11.89
CA LEU A 213 18.78 -12.11 -12.40
C LEU A 213 18.11 -12.38 -13.75
N SER A 214 16.86 -11.96 -13.87
CA SER A 214 16.13 -11.89 -15.14
C SER A 214 15.60 -10.47 -15.33
N ILE A 215 15.76 -9.88 -16.53
CA ILE A 215 15.33 -8.51 -16.81
C ILE A 215 14.16 -8.54 -17.78
N TYR A 216 13.07 -7.88 -17.39
CA TYR A 216 11.88 -7.71 -18.21
C TYR A 216 11.70 -6.25 -18.59
N THR A 217 11.16 -6.00 -19.77
CA THR A 217 11.00 -4.66 -20.33
C THR A 217 9.55 -4.46 -20.72
N ASP A 218 8.94 -3.36 -20.29
CA ASP A 218 7.58 -3.00 -20.69
C ASP A 218 7.54 -2.49 -22.14
N ALA A 219 6.35 -2.20 -22.63
CA ALA A 219 6.15 -1.77 -24.01
C ALA A 219 6.76 -0.40 -24.36
N ASP A 220 7.10 0.41 -23.36
CA ASP A 220 7.72 1.73 -23.51
C ASP A 220 9.23 1.73 -23.22
N GLY A 221 9.81 0.55 -22.92
CA GLY A 221 11.24 0.38 -22.70
C GLY A 221 11.68 0.53 -21.25
N ASN A 222 10.77 0.65 -20.28
CA ASN A 222 11.11 0.64 -18.86
C ASN A 222 11.44 -0.78 -18.41
N ARG A 223 12.40 -0.92 -17.50
CA ARG A 223 12.97 -2.22 -17.13
C ARG A 223 12.75 -2.54 -15.66
N VAL A 224 12.47 -3.81 -15.40
CA VAL A 224 12.47 -4.39 -14.05
C VAL A 224 13.41 -5.59 -14.01
N GLY A 225 14.28 -5.64 -13.01
CA GLY A 225 15.13 -6.77 -12.68
C GLY A 225 14.45 -7.65 -11.63
N LEU A 226 14.31 -8.93 -11.92
CA LEU A 226 13.82 -9.93 -10.98
C LEU A 226 15.02 -10.72 -10.47
N ASN A 227 15.36 -10.54 -9.20
CA ASN A 227 16.48 -11.17 -8.55
C ASN A 227 15.99 -12.31 -7.66
N THR A 228 16.75 -13.40 -7.64
CA THR A 228 16.54 -14.48 -6.67
C THR A 228 17.76 -14.63 -5.77
N GLU A 229 17.55 -15.27 -4.63
CA GLU A 229 18.66 -15.69 -3.78
C GLU A 229 19.59 -16.60 -4.58
N VAL A 230 20.89 -16.32 -4.53
CA VAL A 230 21.88 -17.23 -5.08
C VAL A 230 21.90 -18.44 -4.17
N SER A 231 21.46 -19.61 -4.66
CA SER A 231 21.62 -20.84 -3.90
C SER A 231 23.11 -21.17 -3.82
N ASP A 232 23.64 -21.37 -2.62
CA ASP A 232 25.01 -21.88 -2.40
C ASP A 232 25.16 -23.36 -2.82
N GLU A 233 24.14 -23.98 -3.38
CA GLU A 233 24.24 -25.31 -3.96
C GLU A 233 25.06 -25.26 -5.25
N PRO A 234 26.20 -25.94 -5.29
CA PRO A 234 26.94 -26.07 -6.54
C PRO A 234 26.05 -26.76 -7.57
N PRO A 235 26.13 -26.35 -8.88
CA PRO A 235 25.34 -26.96 -9.92
C PRO A 235 25.55 -28.48 -9.90
N ALA A 236 24.44 -29.23 -9.85
CA ALA A 236 24.50 -30.67 -9.94
C ALA A 236 25.22 -31.04 -11.24
N PHE A 237 26.40 -31.60 -11.13
CA PHE A 237 27.15 -32.13 -12.26
C PHE A 237 26.32 -33.28 -12.87
N GLN A 238 25.82 -33.09 -14.08
CA GLN A 238 25.35 -34.15 -14.94
C GLN A 238 26.51 -34.72 -15.74
#